data_7f1c708339977f6c7a1183d95dadd15a
#
_entry.id   7f1c708339977f6c7a1183d95dadd15a
#
_cell.length_a   1.000
_cell.length_b   1.000
_cell.length_c   1.000
_cell.angle_alpha   90.00
_cell.angle_beta   90.00
_cell.angle_gamma   90.00
#
_symmetry.space_group_name_H-M   'P 1'
#
loop_
_entity.id
_entity.type
_entity.pdbx_description
1 polymer ?
#
loop_
_entity_poly.entity_id
_entity_poly.type
_entity_poly.pdbx_seq_one_letter_code
_entity_poly.pdbx_strand_id
1 'polypeptide(L)'
;GVLCGIGYAIIFMRGSSTGGQDFISVSIKKVKPHITLGIITFVLDMVTIVLGTVLVFRDVDGLIYGIIVTYLMAIVMDRIMYGIDEGKLTLIVTEKGEEVAERIDEYSGRGSTILKGMGSYSKNKKDVVMCACNNKQMYTIKKMVHKIDPKAFTIIMESNEVVGEGFKEEISEL
;
A
#
# COMPACT_ATOMS: atom_id res chain seq x y z
N GLY A 1 -11.76 18.87 1.70
CA GLY A 1 -10.67 17.93 1.93
C GLY A 1 -10.66 16.81 0.91
N VAL A 2 -11.73 16.01 0.81
CA VAL A 2 -11.78 14.81 -0.06
C VAL A 2 -11.56 15.15 -1.54
N LEU A 3 -12.32 16.06 -2.11
CA LEU A 3 -12.17 16.43 -3.52
C LEU A 3 -10.80 17.04 -3.83
N CYS A 4 -10.26 17.86 -2.92
CA CYS A 4 -8.91 18.38 -3.06
C CYS A 4 -7.87 17.27 -3.03
N GLY A 5 -8.00 16.30 -2.12
CA GLY A 5 -7.10 15.15 -2.03
C GLY A 5 -7.08 14.31 -3.31
N ILE A 6 -8.25 14.09 -3.93
CA ILE A 6 -8.36 13.43 -5.25
C ILE A 6 -7.64 14.24 -6.33
N GLY A 7 -7.87 15.55 -6.38
CA GLY A 7 -7.23 16.43 -7.36
C GLY A 7 -5.71 16.44 -7.25
N TYR A 8 -5.17 16.60 -6.04
CA TYR A 8 -3.73 16.53 -5.79
C TYR A 8 -3.12 15.17 -6.14
N ALA A 9 -3.79 14.08 -5.78
CA ALA A 9 -3.33 12.74 -6.13
C ALA A 9 -3.16 12.58 -7.65
N ILE A 10 -4.15 13.01 -8.44
CA ILE A 10 -4.09 12.93 -9.91
C ILE A 10 -2.93 13.77 -10.49
N ILE A 11 -2.71 14.97 -9.95
CA ILE A 11 -1.63 15.87 -10.38
C ILE A 11 -0.26 15.22 -10.07
N PHE A 12 -0.07 14.73 -8.86
CA PHE A 12 1.20 14.11 -8.44
C PHE A 12 1.48 12.78 -9.16
N MET A 13 0.45 11.97 -9.44
CA MET A 13 0.60 10.74 -10.24
C MET A 13 1.06 11.02 -11.68
N ARG A 14 0.84 12.23 -12.18
CA ARG A 14 1.33 12.68 -13.50
C ARG A 14 2.72 13.32 -13.44
N GLY A 15 3.40 13.28 -12.29
CA GLY A 15 4.71 13.91 -12.08
C GLY A 15 4.66 15.45 -12.15
N SER A 16 3.49 16.03 -11.98
CA SER A 16 3.25 17.48 -12.05
C SER A 16 3.06 18.06 -10.66
N SER A 17 3.14 19.40 -10.56
CA SER A 17 2.78 20.17 -9.38
C SER A 17 1.90 21.36 -9.78
N THR A 18 1.17 21.95 -8.82
CA THR A 18 0.37 23.14 -9.08
C THR A 18 1.21 24.43 -9.13
N GLY A 19 2.50 24.33 -8.85
CA GLY A 19 3.42 25.48 -8.83
C GLY A 19 3.45 26.26 -7.52
N GLY A 20 2.80 25.72 -6.48
CA GLY A 20 2.78 26.30 -5.14
C GLY A 20 3.65 25.55 -4.14
N GLN A 21 3.19 25.42 -2.90
CA GLN A 21 3.87 24.75 -1.79
C GLN A 21 4.12 23.25 -2.10
N ASP A 22 3.30 22.63 -2.90
CA ASP A 22 3.40 21.25 -3.38
C ASP A 22 4.70 20.97 -4.16
N PHE A 23 5.30 21.97 -4.80
CA PHE A 23 6.63 21.85 -5.37
C PHE A 23 7.69 21.49 -4.31
N ILE A 24 7.56 22.10 -3.12
CA ILE A 24 8.44 21.79 -1.99
C ILE A 24 8.21 20.33 -1.53
N SER A 25 6.95 19.90 -1.49
CA SER A 25 6.57 18.53 -1.13
C SER A 25 7.22 17.50 -2.06
N VAL A 26 7.17 17.73 -3.37
CA VAL A 26 7.79 16.85 -4.37
C VAL A 26 9.32 16.85 -4.23
N SER A 27 9.93 18.01 -3.98
CA SER A 27 11.37 18.12 -3.77
C SER A 27 11.84 17.36 -2.52
N ILE A 28 11.09 17.46 -1.41
CA ILE A 28 11.37 16.70 -0.17
C ILE A 28 11.22 15.20 -0.44
N LYS A 29 10.21 14.78 -1.18
CA LYS A 29 10.00 13.37 -1.55
C LYS A 29 11.18 12.78 -2.30
N LYS A 30 11.80 13.53 -3.21
CA LYS A 30 13.03 13.10 -3.91
C LYS A 30 14.21 12.86 -2.96
N VAL A 31 14.33 13.65 -1.90
CA VAL A 31 15.41 13.51 -0.90
C VAL A 31 15.08 12.43 0.13
N LYS A 32 13.80 12.27 0.48
CA LYS A 32 13.32 11.30 1.48
C LYS A 32 12.23 10.40 0.89
N PRO A 33 12.58 9.42 0.06
CA PRO A 33 11.60 8.59 -0.66
C PRO A 33 10.72 7.71 0.23
N HIS A 34 11.14 7.44 1.46
CA HIS A 34 10.39 6.63 2.43
C HIS A 34 9.20 7.36 3.09
N ILE A 35 9.09 8.70 2.94
CA ILE A 35 7.98 9.46 3.50
C ILE A 35 6.94 9.67 2.39
N THR A 36 5.65 9.47 2.69
CA THR A 36 4.58 9.67 1.70
C THR A 36 4.39 11.16 1.39
N LEU A 37 3.91 11.46 0.18
CA LEU A 37 3.61 12.84 -0.22
C LEU A 37 2.53 13.46 0.66
N GLY A 38 1.53 12.68 1.09
CA GLY A 38 0.49 13.15 2.00
C GLY A 38 1.04 13.63 3.33
N ILE A 39 1.94 12.87 3.94
CA ILE A 39 2.58 13.27 5.19
C ILE A 39 3.39 14.56 5.00
N ILE A 40 4.18 14.66 3.94
CA ILE A 40 5.00 15.86 3.67
C ILE A 40 4.10 17.09 3.49
N THR A 41 3.08 16.97 2.65
CA THR A 41 2.13 18.07 2.40
C THR A 41 1.39 18.45 3.68
N PHE A 42 0.90 17.46 4.45
CA PHE A 42 0.24 17.72 5.73
C PHE A 42 1.12 18.52 6.71
N VAL A 43 2.39 18.16 6.84
CA VAL A 43 3.33 18.84 7.73
C VAL A 43 3.55 20.30 7.27
N LEU A 44 3.71 20.53 5.96
CA LEU A 44 3.87 21.88 5.42
C LEU A 44 2.60 22.73 5.61
N ASP A 45 1.44 22.14 5.37
CA ASP A 45 0.14 22.81 5.59
C ASP A 45 -0.07 23.14 7.07
N MET A 46 0.29 22.22 7.97
CA MET A 46 0.23 22.46 9.42
C MET A 46 1.07 23.68 9.82
N VAL A 47 2.30 23.77 9.33
CA VAL A 47 3.15 24.95 9.61
C VAL A 47 2.48 26.22 9.10
N THR A 48 1.94 26.21 7.90
CA THR A 48 1.28 27.37 7.30
C THR A 48 0.01 27.79 8.08
N ILE A 49 -0.82 26.80 8.45
CA ILE A 49 -2.07 27.03 9.21
C ILE A 49 -1.76 27.60 10.60
N VAL A 50 -0.80 27.01 11.33
CA VAL A 50 -0.41 27.47 12.66
C VAL A 50 0.15 28.90 12.60
N LEU A 51 1.05 29.18 11.67
CA LEU A 51 1.61 30.52 11.49
C LEU A 51 0.52 31.53 11.12
N GLY A 52 -0.36 31.18 10.20
CA GLY A 52 -1.48 32.05 9.79
C GLY A 52 -2.43 32.34 10.96
N THR A 53 -2.76 31.31 11.75
CA THR A 53 -3.64 31.50 12.91
C THR A 53 -3.00 32.38 14.00
N VAL A 54 -1.73 32.14 14.33
CA VAL A 54 -1.05 32.88 15.39
C VAL A 54 -0.78 34.32 15.00
N LEU A 55 -0.34 34.55 13.76
CA LEU A 55 0.14 35.87 13.32
C LEU A 55 -0.97 36.76 12.78
N VAL A 56 -2.01 36.18 12.14
CA VAL A 56 -2.98 36.93 11.37
C VAL A 56 -4.39 36.83 11.94
N PHE A 57 -4.94 35.63 11.99
CA PHE A 57 -6.38 35.44 12.21
C PHE A 57 -6.77 35.32 13.69
N ARG A 58 -5.92 34.79 14.54
CA ARG A 58 -6.19 34.48 15.97
C ARG A 58 -7.52 33.76 16.22
N ASP A 59 -7.91 32.94 15.23
CA ASP A 59 -9.14 32.17 15.23
C ASP A 59 -8.85 30.69 15.48
N VAL A 60 -9.28 30.21 16.66
CA VAL A 60 -9.06 28.81 17.07
C VAL A 60 -9.94 27.87 16.26
N ASP A 61 -11.15 28.28 15.90
CA ASP A 61 -12.06 27.44 15.11
C ASP A 61 -11.50 27.19 13.71
N GLY A 62 -10.98 28.24 13.08
CA GLY A 62 -10.28 28.12 11.80
C GLY A 62 -9.06 27.19 11.84
N LEU A 63 -8.32 27.21 12.95
CA LEU A 63 -7.20 26.28 13.18
C LEU A 63 -7.68 24.81 13.19
N ILE A 64 -8.73 24.51 13.98
CA ILE A 64 -9.25 23.15 14.11
C ILE A 64 -9.78 22.64 12.77
N TYR A 65 -10.59 23.43 12.08
CA TYR A 65 -11.12 23.07 10.76
C TYR A 65 -10.02 22.90 9.72
N GLY A 66 -9.01 23.76 9.74
CA GLY A 66 -7.85 23.67 8.85
C GLY A 66 -7.09 22.35 9.03
N ILE A 67 -6.82 21.96 10.28
CA ILE A 67 -6.16 20.69 10.60
C ILE A 67 -6.99 19.50 10.10
N ILE A 68 -8.29 19.47 10.37
CA ILE A 68 -9.18 18.38 9.95
C ILE A 68 -9.20 18.25 8.42
N VAL A 69 -9.32 19.37 7.71
CA VAL A 69 -9.41 19.39 6.24
C VAL A 69 -8.10 18.91 5.60
N THR A 70 -6.95 19.40 6.08
CA THR A 70 -5.65 19.01 5.53
C THR A 70 -5.29 17.57 5.87
N TYR A 71 -5.63 17.08 7.07
CA TYR A 71 -5.47 15.69 7.45
C TYR A 71 -6.29 14.76 6.55
N LEU A 72 -7.56 15.09 6.33
CA LEU A 72 -8.43 14.32 5.45
C LEU A 72 -7.92 14.31 4.00
N MET A 73 -7.45 15.47 3.52
CA MET A 73 -6.84 15.60 2.20
C MET A 73 -5.61 14.70 2.05
N ALA A 74 -4.72 14.71 3.03
CA ALA A 74 -3.50 13.89 3.03
C ALA A 74 -3.80 12.39 3.00
N ILE A 75 -4.76 11.91 3.81
CA ILE A 75 -5.18 10.51 3.81
C ILE A 75 -5.75 10.10 2.45
N VAL A 76 -6.66 10.90 1.90
CA VAL A 76 -7.29 10.60 0.60
C VAL A 76 -6.22 10.56 -0.51
N MET A 77 -5.31 11.54 -0.51
CA MET A 77 -4.23 11.61 -1.48
C MET A 77 -3.32 10.38 -1.40
N ASP A 78 -2.86 10.01 -0.20
CA ASP A 78 -2.00 8.84 -0.01
C ASP A 78 -2.73 7.54 -0.37
N ARG A 79 -4.01 7.42 -0.05
CA ARG A 79 -4.82 6.25 -0.41
C ARG A 79 -4.94 6.08 -1.93
N ILE A 80 -5.07 7.15 -2.68
CA ILE A 80 -5.16 7.10 -4.15
C ILE A 80 -3.78 6.83 -4.75
N MET A 81 -2.74 7.47 -4.25
CA MET A 81 -1.38 7.35 -4.80
C MET A 81 -0.72 6.00 -4.49
N TYR A 82 -0.93 5.49 -3.27
CA TYR A 82 -0.20 4.32 -2.78
C TYR A 82 -1.11 3.14 -2.41
N GLY A 83 -2.39 3.37 -2.14
CA GLY A 83 -3.31 2.35 -1.62
C GLY A 83 -4.00 1.48 -2.66
N ILE A 84 -3.82 1.75 -3.96
CA ILE A 84 -4.44 0.94 -5.03
C ILE A 84 -3.66 -0.35 -5.28
N ASP A 85 -2.36 -0.33 -4.99
CA ASP A 85 -1.43 -1.44 -5.21
C ASP A 85 -0.81 -1.99 -3.92
N GLU A 86 -1.52 -1.90 -2.78
CA GLU A 86 -1.08 -2.61 -1.58
C GLU A 86 -0.98 -4.10 -1.89
N GLY A 87 0.24 -4.57 -2.08
CA GLY A 87 0.52 -5.99 -2.23
C GLY A 87 0.13 -6.74 -0.95
N LYS A 88 -0.43 -7.92 -1.11
CA LYS A 88 -0.61 -8.87 -0.01
C LYS A 88 0.36 -10.01 -0.19
N LEU A 89 1.13 -10.30 0.84
CA LEU A 89 1.92 -11.52 0.89
C LEU A 89 1.10 -12.61 1.56
N THR A 90 0.82 -13.67 0.82
CA THR A 90 0.13 -14.84 1.36
C THR A 90 1.11 -15.98 1.58
N LEU A 91 1.08 -16.57 2.78
CA LEU A 91 1.78 -17.79 3.12
C LEU A 91 0.75 -18.87 3.39
N ILE A 92 0.75 -19.91 2.57
CA ILE A 92 -0.24 -20.99 2.62
C ILE A 92 0.49 -22.26 3.07
N VAL A 93 0.17 -22.72 4.27
CA VAL A 93 0.76 -23.94 4.83
C VAL A 93 -0.16 -25.13 4.55
N THR A 94 0.31 -26.08 3.76
CA THR A 94 -0.49 -27.19 3.24
C THR A 94 0.36 -28.45 3.04
N GLU A 95 -0.28 -29.60 2.88
CA GLU A 95 0.36 -30.83 2.42
C GLU A 95 0.30 -31.01 0.89
N LYS A 96 -0.44 -30.10 0.21
CA LYS A 96 -0.67 -30.11 -1.24
C LYS A 96 -0.06 -28.89 -1.93
N GLY A 97 1.22 -28.59 -1.63
CA GLY A 97 1.86 -27.37 -2.09
C GLY A 97 1.90 -27.20 -3.61
N GLU A 98 2.21 -28.27 -4.34
CA GLU A 98 2.30 -28.26 -5.80
C GLU A 98 0.93 -27.97 -6.44
N GLU A 99 -0.12 -28.69 -6.00
CA GLU A 99 -1.48 -28.49 -6.50
C GLU A 99 -1.99 -27.05 -6.23
N VAL A 100 -1.68 -26.51 -5.04
CA VAL A 100 -2.02 -25.13 -4.67
C VAL A 100 -1.26 -24.14 -5.54
N ALA A 101 0.04 -24.33 -5.78
CA ALA A 101 0.86 -23.44 -6.58
C ALA A 101 0.41 -23.39 -8.05
N GLU A 102 0.13 -24.53 -8.68
CA GLU A 102 -0.41 -24.61 -10.03
C GLU A 102 -1.74 -23.87 -10.18
N ARG A 103 -2.62 -24.04 -9.20
CA ARG A 103 -3.91 -23.35 -9.21
C ARG A 103 -3.79 -21.85 -8.97
N ILE A 104 -2.84 -21.38 -8.18
CA ILE A 104 -2.56 -19.96 -8.01
C ILE A 104 -2.16 -19.36 -9.35
N ASP A 105 -1.26 -20.01 -10.08
CA ASP A 105 -0.82 -19.54 -11.40
C ASP A 105 -1.98 -19.50 -12.40
N GLU A 106 -2.74 -20.58 -12.50
CA GLU A 106 -3.88 -20.72 -13.42
C GLU A 106 -4.97 -19.65 -13.20
N TYR A 107 -5.33 -19.38 -11.92
CA TYR A 107 -6.46 -18.50 -11.61
C TYR A 107 -6.08 -17.05 -11.36
N SER A 108 -4.86 -16.76 -10.98
CA SER A 108 -4.43 -15.42 -10.63
C SER A 108 -3.35 -14.86 -11.56
N GLY A 109 -2.74 -15.72 -12.39
CA GLY A 109 -1.59 -15.34 -13.23
C GLY A 109 -0.41 -14.84 -12.38
N ARG A 110 -0.29 -15.35 -11.14
CA ARG A 110 0.77 -14.96 -10.21
C ARG A 110 1.65 -16.15 -9.91
N GLY A 111 2.94 -15.97 -10.11
CA GLY A 111 3.92 -16.94 -9.68
C GLY A 111 3.89 -17.13 -8.15
N SER A 112 4.22 -18.32 -7.71
CA SER A 112 4.36 -18.64 -6.29
C SER A 112 5.65 -19.41 -6.03
N THR A 113 6.15 -19.33 -4.80
CA THR A 113 7.35 -20.05 -4.37
C THR A 113 6.99 -21.04 -3.30
N ILE A 114 7.42 -22.31 -3.47
CA ILE A 114 7.18 -23.37 -2.50
C ILE A 114 8.41 -23.51 -1.60
N LEU A 115 8.22 -23.31 -0.29
CA LEU A 115 9.21 -23.55 0.74
C LEU A 115 8.89 -24.88 1.40
N LYS A 116 9.82 -25.80 1.43
CA LYS A 116 9.64 -27.08 2.12
C LYS A 116 9.84 -26.91 3.62
N GLY A 117 8.91 -27.41 4.39
CA GLY A 117 8.90 -27.29 5.84
C GLY A 117 8.50 -28.59 6.53
N MET A 118 8.48 -28.56 7.84
CA MET A 118 8.05 -29.68 8.68
C MET A 118 7.26 -29.16 9.88
N GLY A 119 6.14 -29.80 10.16
CA GLY A 119 5.37 -29.51 11.36
C GLY A 119 6.18 -29.82 12.62
N SER A 120 6.31 -28.83 13.51
CA SER A 120 7.12 -28.98 14.73
C SER A 120 6.58 -30.08 15.65
N TYR A 121 5.27 -30.22 15.75
CA TYR A 121 4.59 -31.20 16.57
C TYR A 121 4.39 -32.54 15.86
N SER A 122 3.77 -32.54 14.67
CA SER A 122 3.43 -33.76 13.93
C SER A 122 4.61 -34.41 13.24
N LYS A 123 5.72 -33.67 13.05
CA LYS A 123 6.90 -34.08 12.25
C LYS A 123 6.57 -34.43 10.79
N ASN A 124 5.35 -34.11 10.34
CA ASN A 124 4.94 -34.31 8.96
C ASN A 124 5.56 -33.24 8.06
N LYS A 125 5.86 -33.63 6.81
CA LYS A 125 6.27 -32.69 5.77
C LYS A 125 5.12 -31.72 5.47
N LYS A 126 5.42 -30.45 5.35
CA LYS A 126 4.50 -29.38 4.99
C LYS A 126 5.15 -28.51 3.92
N ASP A 127 4.35 -28.00 3.04
CA ASP A 127 4.76 -26.99 2.07
C ASP A 127 4.21 -25.63 2.49
N VAL A 128 5.01 -24.60 2.34
CA VAL A 128 4.60 -23.20 2.51
C VAL A 128 4.62 -22.56 1.14
N VAL A 129 3.46 -22.36 0.55
CA VAL A 129 3.32 -21.66 -0.74
C VAL A 129 3.26 -20.18 -0.46
N MET A 130 4.26 -19.45 -0.92
CA MET A 130 4.39 -18.01 -0.79
C MET A 130 3.97 -17.35 -2.10
N CYS A 131 3.02 -16.42 -2.04
CA CYS A 131 2.53 -15.70 -3.21
C CYS A 131 2.27 -14.23 -2.86
N ALA A 132 2.80 -13.32 -3.68
CA ALA A 132 2.46 -11.92 -3.64
C ALA A 132 1.28 -11.64 -4.59
N CYS A 133 0.23 -11.00 -4.11
CA CYS A 133 -1.00 -10.77 -4.86
C CYS A 133 -1.70 -9.47 -4.41
N ASN A 134 -2.65 -9.01 -5.19
CA ASN A 134 -3.52 -7.90 -4.78
C ASN A 134 -4.74 -8.39 -3.97
N ASN A 135 -5.51 -7.46 -3.40
CA ASN A 135 -6.68 -7.76 -2.58
C ASN A 135 -7.71 -8.66 -3.31
N LYS A 136 -7.95 -8.44 -4.59
CA LYS A 136 -8.90 -9.22 -5.40
C LYS A 136 -8.42 -10.64 -5.63
N GLN A 137 -7.14 -10.77 -6.00
CA GLN A 137 -6.50 -12.08 -6.19
C GLN A 137 -6.44 -12.87 -4.88
N MET A 138 -6.08 -12.22 -3.76
CA MET A 138 -6.04 -12.82 -2.43
C MET A 138 -7.38 -13.48 -2.05
N TYR A 139 -8.50 -12.79 -2.31
CA TYR A 139 -9.81 -13.36 -2.03
C TYR A 139 -10.10 -14.64 -2.83
N THR A 140 -9.69 -14.66 -4.10
CA THR A 140 -9.83 -15.83 -4.98
C THR A 140 -8.93 -16.97 -4.51
N ILE A 141 -7.67 -16.67 -4.21
CA ILE A 141 -6.68 -17.64 -3.68
C ILE A 141 -7.20 -18.28 -2.40
N LYS A 142 -7.69 -17.49 -1.44
CA LYS A 142 -8.22 -18.00 -0.18
C LYS A 142 -9.36 -19.01 -0.38
N LYS A 143 -10.31 -18.69 -1.27
CA LYS A 143 -11.43 -19.60 -1.59
C LYS A 143 -10.96 -20.89 -2.25
N MET A 144 -10.00 -20.78 -3.15
CA MET A 144 -9.46 -21.90 -3.90
C MET A 144 -8.68 -22.84 -2.97
N VAL A 145 -7.78 -22.29 -2.14
CA VAL A 145 -6.99 -23.08 -1.16
C VAL A 145 -7.91 -23.90 -0.25
N HIS A 146 -8.96 -23.29 0.27
CA HIS A 146 -9.89 -24.00 1.15
C HIS A 146 -10.63 -25.16 0.44
N LYS A 147 -10.82 -25.09 -0.87
CA LYS A 147 -11.42 -26.19 -1.66
C LYS A 147 -10.44 -27.32 -1.90
N ILE A 148 -9.15 -27.02 -2.10
CA ILE A 148 -8.10 -28.01 -2.37
C ILE A 148 -7.70 -28.74 -1.09
N ASP A 149 -7.44 -27.98 -0.05
CA ASP A 149 -7.03 -28.51 1.25
C ASP A 149 -7.77 -27.75 2.39
N PRO A 150 -8.88 -28.34 2.89
CA PRO A 150 -9.60 -27.76 4.02
C PRO A 150 -8.80 -27.65 5.33
N LYS A 151 -7.67 -28.38 5.43
CA LYS A 151 -6.77 -28.33 6.59
C LYS A 151 -5.64 -27.33 6.44
N ALA A 152 -5.49 -26.74 5.24
CA ALA A 152 -4.51 -25.69 5.01
C ALA A 152 -4.88 -24.43 5.81
N PHE A 153 -3.88 -23.71 6.28
CA PHE A 153 -4.09 -22.38 6.82
C PHE A 153 -3.29 -21.34 6.04
N THR A 154 -3.88 -20.16 5.88
CA THR A 154 -3.31 -19.07 5.12
C THR A 154 -3.05 -17.90 6.05
N ILE A 155 -1.81 -17.41 6.06
CA ILE A 155 -1.41 -16.17 6.71
C ILE A 155 -1.37 -15.10 5.62
N ILE A 156 -2.04 -13.98 5.88
CA ILE A 156 -2.10 -12.84 4.97
C ILE A 156 -1.45 -11.67 5.67
N MET A 157 -0.41 -11.11 5.05
CA MET A 157 0.31 -9.95 5.54
C MET A 157 0.17 -8.80 4.54
N GLU A 158 0.10 -7.59 5.03
CA GLU A 158 0.18 -6.39 4.20
C GLU A 158 1.64 -6.18 3.79
N SER A 159 1.86 -5.99 2.50
CA SER A 159 3.16 -5.60 1.99
C SER A 159 3.08 -4.14 1.58
N ASN A 160 3.94 -3.31 2.15
CA ASN A 160 3.98 -1.88 1.83
C ASN A 160 4.37 -1.64 0.36
N GLU A 161 5.20 -2.54 -0.18
CA GLU A 161 5.66 -2.45 -1.55
C GLU A 161 6.09 -3.83 -2.05
N VAL A 162 5.76 -4.12 -3.29
CA VAL A 162 6.25 -5.29 -4.02
C VAL A 162 6.82 -4.79 -5.33
N VAL A 163 8.13 -4.99 -5.51
CA VAL A 163 8.87 -4.56 -6.71
C VAL A 163 9.31 -5.81 -7.47
N GLY A 164 9.22 -5.80 -8.78
CA GLY A 164 9.66 -6.87 -9.65
C GLY A 164 8.64 -7.24 -10.73
N GLU A 165 8.95 -8.27 -11.48
CA GLU A 165 8.17 -8.71 -12.64
C GLU A 165 6.70 -8.99 -12.25
N GLY A 166 5.77 -8.34 -12.96
CA GLY A 166 4.33 -8.43 -12.70
C GLY A 166 3.81 -7.50 -11.60
N PHE A 167 4.66 -6.67 -10.98
CA PHE A 167 4.33 -5.61 -10.03
C PHE A 167 4.85 -4.26 -10.51
N LYS A 168 5.06 -3.30 -9.60
CA LYS A 168 5.69 -2.03 -9.97
C LYS A 168 7.09 -2.30 -10.50
N GLU A 169 7.37 -1.83 -11.71
CA GLU A 169 8.75 -1.71 -12.16
C GLU A 169 9.47 -0.69 -11.26
N GLU A 170 10.71 -0.97 -10.87
CA GLU A 170 11.57 0.05 -10.29
C GLU A 170 11.54 1.25 -11.24
N ILE A 171 11.10 2.41 -10.74
CA ILE A 171 11.24 3.65 -11.50
C ILE A 171 12.75 3.85 -11.62
N SER A 172 13.29 3.35 -12.74
CA SER A 172 14.67 3.65 -13.11
C SER A 172 14.81 5.17 -13.11
N GLU A 173 15.70 5.63 -12.27
CA GLU A 173 16.13 6.99 -12.06
C GLU A 173 15.91 7.93 -13.26
N LEU A 174 15.11 8.97 -13.04
CA LEU A 174 15.20 10.23 -13.80
C LEU A 174 15.94 11.26 -12.97
#